data_0dcee80f0183749704b226b8d38924bd
#
_entry.id   0dcee80f0183749704b226b8d38924bd
#
_cell.length_a   1.000
_cell.length_b   1.000
_cell.length_c   1.000
_cell.angle_alpha   90.00
_cell.angle_beta   90.00
_cell.angle_gamma   90.00
#
_symmetry.space_group_name_H-M   'P 1'
#
loop_
_entity.id
_entity.type
_entity.pdbx_description
1 polymer ?
#
loop_
_entity_poly.entity_id
_entity_poly.type
_entity_poly.pdbx_seq_one_letter_code
_entity_poly.pdbx_strand_id
1 'polypeptide(L)'
;MAIKVWKAKDAARCIVIPSELDHKYSRGTLGVITGSAKYPGAAVLTTRATIATGVGALRFHSNSGLAHLVLHSTPEAIVQPGPVTAWLAGSGIDSKKYSDFTTWLRHRWFLLLHRQSVPTILDAGALHFAGSLEQPTLITPHSGELSRLLSQRGVIASAELIESNPREWAQKASELLAVTVLLKGSQTVVARDEYLIELPIATPWLATAGSGDVLSGIIGALIATNYIEILNDTNHLARVAATGAFIHNQAALAASAGGPISASSLIDAIPLAIAKILK
;
A
#
# COMPACT_ATOMS: atom_id res chain seq x y z
N MET A 1 5.89 -17.92 19.21
CA MET A 1 5.76 -16.53 18.74
C MET A 1 4.41 -15.99 19.13
N ALA A 2 4.33 -14.78 19.71
CA ALA A 2 3.05 -14.21 20.10
C ALA A 2 2.42 -13.49 18.88
N ILE A 3 1.26 -13.95 18.45
CA ILE A 3 0.48 -13.31 17.38
C ILE A 3 -0.28 -12.12 17.97
N LYS A 4 -0.11 -10.94 17.36
CA LYS A 4 -0.83 -9.75 17.78
C LYS A 4 -2.06 -9.51 16.89
N VAL A 5 -3.25 -9.61 17.45
CA VAL A 5 -4.48 -9.17 16.76
C VAL A 5 -4.56 -7.63 16.83
N TRP A 6 -4.63 -6.98 15.66
CA TRP A 6 -4.66 -5.51 15.56
C TRP A 6 -6.03 -4.95 15.92
N LYS A 7 -6.05 -3.92 16.77
CA LYS A 7 -7.27 -3.29 17.28
C LYS A 7 -7.27 -1.78 17.02
N ALA A 8 -8.41 -1.13 17.15
CA ALA A 8 -8.54 0.32 16.97
C ALA A 8 -7.52 1.13 17.78
N LYS A 9 -7.29 0.78 19.05
CA LYS A 9 -6.31 1.45 19.91
C LYS A 9 -4.86 1.33 19.40
N ASP A 10 -4.55 0.24 18.68
CA ASP A 10 -3.22 0.05 18.08
C ASP A 10 -3.12 0.90 16.81
N ALA A 11 -4.18 0.93 16.01
CA ALA A 11 -4.27 1.74 14.80
C ALA A 11 -4.18 3.25 15.11
N ALA A 12 -4.88 3.72 16.15
CA ALA A 12 -4.86 5.13 16.56
C ALA A 12 -3.44 5.65 16.83
N ARG A 13 -2.53 4.79 17.32
CA ARG A 13 -1.13 5.18 17.62
C ARG A 13 -0.25 5.39 16.37
N CYS A 14 -0.70 4.91 15.21
CA CYS A 14 0.02 5.06 13.95
C CYS A 14 -0.65 6.11 13.03
N ILE A 15 -1.71 6.77 13.48
CA ILE A 15 -2.36 7.87 12.77
C ILE A 15 -1.78 9.17 13.31
N VAL A 16 -1.00 9.87 12.48
CA VAL A 16 -0.39 11.15 12.86
C VAL A 16 -1.44 12.24 12.76
N ILE A 17 -1.78 12.85 13.90
CA ILE A 17 -2.70 13.99 13.98
C ILE A 17 -1.89 15.26 13.75
N PRO A 18 -2.27 16.12 12.77
CA PRO A 18 -1.59 17.39 12.51
C PRO A 18 -1.63 18.32 13.71
N SER A 19 -0.53 19.02 13.96
CA SER A 19 -0.43 20.14 14.89
C SER A 19 -0.73 21.47 14.20
N GLU A 20 -0.92 22.53 14.97
CA GLU A 20 -1.12 23.89 14.44
C GLU A 20 0.12 24.43 13.69
N LEU A 21 1.30 23.87 13.93
CA LEU A 21 2.56 24.28 13.29
C LEU A 21 2.85 23.51 12.00
N ASP A 22 2.01 22.51 11.65
CA ASP A 22 2.24 21.70 10.49
C ASP A 22 1.89 22.40 9.18
N HIS A 23 2.66 22.07 8.15
CA HIS A 23 2.39 22.44 6.77
C HIS A 23 2.44 21.20 5.85
N LYS A 24 1.98 21.34 4.62
CA LYS A 24 1.84 20.19 3.69
C LYS A 24 3.09 19.32 3.52
N TYR A 25 4.28 19.86 3.67
CA TYR A 25 5.53 19.11 3.52
C TYR A 25 6.01 18.49 4.83
N SER A 26 5.74 19.10 5.99
CA SER A 26 6.07 18.50 7.30
C SER A 26 5.25 17.24 7.57
N ARG A 27 4.01 17.21 7.02
CA ARG A 27 3.08 16.08 7.12
C ARG A 27 3.38 14.91 6.17
N GLY A 28 4.51 14.93 5.49
CA GLY A 28 4.94 13.90 4.56
C GLY A 28 4.44 14.09 3.12
N THR A 29 5.25 13.62 2.19
CA THR A 29 4.98 13.65 0.75
C THR A 29 5.06 12.25 0.17
N LEU A 30 3.97 11.72 -0.37
CA LEU A 30 3.97 10.42 -1.04
C LEU A 30 4.28 10.58 -2.53
N GLY A 31 5.32 9.91 -3.01
CA GLY A 31 5.55 9.70 -4.44
C GLY A 31 4.78 8.47 -4.94
N VAL A 32 4.01 8.61 -6.01
CA VAL A 32 3.13 7.55 -6.53
C VAL A 32 3.48 7.21 -7.97
N ILE A 33 3.75 5.92 -8.22
CA ILE A 33 4.03 5.35 -9.54
C ILE A 33 3.05 4.19 -9.77
N THR A 34 1.81 4.51 -10.09
CA THR A 34 0.71 3.54 -10.28
C THR A 34 -0.03 3.78 -11.58
N GLY A 35 -0.82 2.80 -12.00
CA GLY A 35 -1.59 2.85 -13.23
C GLY A 35 -0.76 2.68 -14.50
N SER A 36 -1.42 2.22 -15.54
CA SER A 36 -0.89 2.06 -16.89
C SER A 36 -1.99 2.34 -17.91
N ALA A 37 -1.66 2.27 -19.20
CA ALA A 37 -2.66 2.37 -20.26
C ALA A 37 -3.73 1.25 -20.18
N LYS A 38 -3.36 0.08 -19.66
CA LYS A 38 -4.30 -1.05 -19.44
C LYS A 38 -5.17 -0.85 -18.20
N TYR A 39 -4.62 -0.26 -17.15
CA TYR A 39 -5.25 -0.11 -15.84
C TYR A 39 -5.18 1.33 -15.35
N PRO A 40 -5.74 2.30 -16.09
CA PRO A 40 -5.64 3.72 -15.72
C PRO A 40 -6.39 4.04 -14.43
N GLY A 41 -7.46 3.30 -14.14
CA GLY A 41 -8.26 3.45 -12.91
C GLY A 41 -7.47 3.22 -11.64
N ALA A 42 -6.44 2.36 -11.65
CA ALA A 42 -5.59 2.12 -10.49
C ALA A 42 -4.87 3.40 -10.03
N ALA A 43 -4.42 4.26 -10.96
CA ALA A 43 -3.83 5.56 -10.64
C ALA A 43 -4.82 6.48 -9.93
N VAL A 44 -6.05 6.52 -10.42
CA VAL A 44 -7.14 7.35 -9.86
C VAL A 44 -7.51 6.87 -8.46
N LEU A 45 -7.75 5.56 -8.29
CA LEU A 45 -8.15 4.99 -7.00
C LEU A 45 -7.06 5.15 -5.95
N THR A 46 -5.80 4.88 -6.31
CA THR A 46 -4.66 5.03 -5.41
C THR A 46 -4.49 6.48 -4.95
N THR A 47 -4.54 7.45 -5.88
CA THR A 47 -4.34 8.87 -5.54
C THR A 47 -5.49 9.43 -4.71
N ARG A 48 -6.74 9.11 -5.05
CA ARG A 48 -7.91 9.48 -4.24
C ARG A 48 -7.85 8.91 -2.82
N ALA A 49 -7.53 7.61 -2.69
CA ALA A 49 -7.40 6.97 -1.38
C ALA A 49 -6.28 7.61 -0.54
N THR A 50 -5.16 7.97 -1.18
CA THR A 50 -4.04 8.69 -0.52
C THR A 50 -4.50 10.03 0.05
N ILE A 51 -5.21 10.85 -0.73
CA ILE A 51 -5.73 12.15 -0.27
C ILE A 51 -6.78 11.96 0.82
N ALA A 52 -7.73 11.03 0.64
CA ALA A 52 -8.76 10.73 1.63
C ALA A 52 -8.19 10.24 2.99
N THR A 53 -6.98 9.68 3.00
CA THR A 53 -6.27 9.27 4.21
C THR A 53 -5.55 10.43 4.90
N GLY A 54 -5.34 11.56 4.23
CA GLY A 54 -4.83 12.79 4.85
C GLY A 54 -3.32 12.99 4.77
N VAL A 55 -2.65 12.51 3.70
CA VAL A 55 -1.26 12.86 3.42
C VAL A 55 -1.07 14.37 3.24
N GLY A 56 0.10 14.89 3.59
CA GLY A 56 0.39 16.33 3.43
C GLY A 56 0.51 16.78 1.97
N ALA A 57 1.18 15.96 1.14
CA ALA A 57 1.33 16.19 -0.29
C ALA A 57 1.41 14.87 -1.05
N LEU A 58 0.96 14.85 -2.30
CA LEU A 58 1.03 13.71 -3.20
C LEU A 58 1.73 14.13 -4.50
N ARG A 59 2.78 13.39 -4.90
CA ARG A 59 3.46 13.54 -6.20
C ARG A 59 3.17 12.35 -7.08
N PHE A 60 2.45 12.58 -8.17
CA PHE A 60 2.11 11.54 -9.13
C PHE A 60 3.08 11.54 -10.31
N HIS A 61 3.78 10.42 -10.50
CA HIS A 61 4.81 10.26 -11.54
C HIS A 61 4.31 9.41 -12.70
N SER A 62 4.06 10.05 -13.85
CA SER A 62 3.61 9.37 -15.06
C SER A 62 3.81 10.19 -16.34
N ASN A 63 3.36 9.65 -17.50
CA ASN A 63 3.19 10.41 -18.72
C ASN A 63 1.98 11.38 -18.63
N SER A 64 1.86 12.31 -19.56
CA SER A 64 0.84 13.36 -19.56
C SER A 64 -0.59 12.82 -19.59
N GLY A 65 -0.87 11.79 -20.38
CA GLY A 65 -2.24 11.25 -20.49
C GLY A 65 -2.78 10.71 -19.16
N LEU A 66 -1.97 9.94 -18.44
CA LEU A 66 -2.35 9.40 -17.13
C LEU A 66 -2.36 10.50 -16.06
N ALA A 67 -1.45 11.48 -16.16
CA ALA A 67 -1.43 12.64 -15.27
C ALA A 67 -2.72 13.48 -15.39
N HIS A 68 -3.20 13.72 -16.61
CA HIS A 68 -4.47 14.43 -16.82
C HIS A 68 -5.67 13.69 -16.20
N LEU A 69 -5.72 12.36 -16.36
CA LEU A 69 -6.78 11.55 -15.75
C LEU A 69 -6.76 11.66 -14.22
N VAL A 70 -5.59 11.62 -13.61
CA VAL A 70 -5.44 11.79 -12.14
C VAL A 70 -5.85 13.20 -11.73
N LEU A 71 -5.38 14.25 -12.40
CA LEU A 71 -5.72 15.63 -12.07
C LEU A 71 -7.22 15.93 -12.20
N HIS A 72 -7.93 15.23 -13.10
CA HIS A 72 -9.38 15.34 -13.23
C HIS A 72 -10.14 14.87 -11.99
N SER A 73 -9.61 13.88 -11.27
CA SER A 73 -10.26 13.26 -10.11
C SER A 73 -9.58 13.60 -8.78
N THR A 74 -8.33 14.07 -8.83
CA THR A 74 -7.48 14.40 -7.67
C THR A 74 -6.67 15.65 -8.02
N PRO A 75 -7.30 16.84 -8.08
CA PRO A 75 -6.63 18.08 -8.46
C PRO A 75 -5.53 18.51 -7.48
N GLU A 76 -5.51 17.96 -6.28
CA GLU A 76 -4.46 18.14 -5.26
C GLU A 76 -3.12 17.47 -5.64
N ALA A 77 -3.12 16.58 -6.63
CA ALA A 77 -1.92 15.85 -7.03
C ALA A 77 -0.91 16.77 -7.74
N ILE A 78 0.35 16.67 -7.31
CA ILE A 78 1.46 17.40 -7.93
C ILE A 78 2.11 16.48 -8.98
N VAL A 79 2.12 16.88 -10.25
CA VAL A 79 2.70 16.09 -11.35
C VAL A 79 4.16 16.47 -11.67
N GLN A 80 4.76 17.38 -10.91
CA GLN A 80 6.16 17.75 -11.05
C GLN A 80 7.06 16.87 -10.17
N PRO A 81 8.26 16.46 -10.67
CA PRO A 81 9.27 15.80 -9.84
C PRO A 81 9.67 16.64 -8.63
N GLY A 82 10.12 15.96 -7.58
CA GLY A 82 10.58 16.63 -6.36
C GLY A 82 10.82 15.63 -5.23
N PRO A 83 11.26 16.11 -4.05
CA PRO A 83 11.51 15.24 -2.91
C PRO A 83 10.22 14.60 -2.41
N VAL A 84 10.36 13.37 -1.92
CA VAL A 84 9.29 12.58 -1.30
C VAL A 84 9.78 11.99 0.02
N THR A 85 8.87 11.65 0.92
CA THR A 85 9.17 10.97 2.19
C THR A 85 8.85 9.49 2.17
N ALA A 86 8.07 9.05 1.16
CA ALA A 86 7.78 7.64 0.90
C ALA A 86 7.45 7.43 -0.58
N TRP A 87 7.60 6.18 -1.05
CA TRP A 87 7.18 5.74 -2.38
C TRP A 87 6.06 4.70 -2.31
N LEU A 88 5.12 4.81 -3.25
CA LEU A 88 4.17 3.76 -3.60
C LEU A 88 4.30 3.45 -5.08
N ALA A 89 4.60 2.19 -5.41
CA ALA A 89 4.85 1.77 -6.78
C ALA A 89 4.18 0.43 -7.12
N GLY A 90 3.65 0.34 -8.35
CA GLY A 90 3.31 -0.92 -8.99
C GLY A 90 1.83 -1.20 -9.21
N SER A 91 0.91 -0.71 -8.38
CA SER A 91 -0.55 -0.92 -8.56
C SER A 91 -0.97 -0.54 -9.97
N GLY A 92 -1.70 -1.43 -10.65
CA GLY A 92 -2.14 -1.21 -12.03
C GLY A 92 -1.02 -1.18 -13.09
N ILE A 93 0.18 -1.67 -12.77
CA ILE A 93 1.29 -1.88 -13.72
C ILE A 93 1.50 -3.38 -13.88
N ASP A 94 1.66 -3.85 -15.13
CA ASP A 94 1.93 -5.26 -15.39
C ASP A 94 3.34 -5.65 -14.88
N SER A 95 3.46 -6.81 -14.27
CA SER A 95 4.74 -7.35 -13.80
C SER A 95 5.70 -7.71 -14.93
N LYS A 96 5.17 -7.99 -16.13
CA LYS A 96 5.96 -8.27 -17.33
C LYS A 96 6.39 -6.97 -18.00
N LYS A 97 7.60 -6.50 -17.73
CA LYS A 97 8.17 -5.24 -18.23
C LYS A 97 8.02 -5.03 -19.75
N TYR A 98 8.10 -6.09 -20.50
CA TYR A 98 8.06 -6.06 -21.98
C TYR A 98 6.72 -6.54 -22.56
N SER A 99 5.64 -6.52 -21.79
CA SER A 99 4.32 -6.91 -22.27
C SER A 99 3.82 -6.00 -23.41
N ASP A 100 4.16 -4.71 -23.35
CA ASP A 100 3.90 -3.70 -24.36
C ASP A 100 4.78 -2.45 -24.12
N PHE A 101 4.82 -1.55 -25.11
CA PHE A 101 5.64 -0.33 -25.07
C PHE A 101 5.24 0.62 -23.91
N THR A 102 3.95 0.74 -23.64
CA THR A 102 3.47 1.63 -22.58
C THR A 102 3.85 1.10 -21.20
N THR A 103 3.79 -0.21 -20.97
CA THR A 103 4.25 -0.88 -19.76
C THR A 103 5.77 -0.71 -19.59
N TRP A 104 6.54 -0.86 -20.65
CA TRP A 104 7.99 -0.61 -20.60
C TRP A 104 8.31 0.84 -20.19
N LEU A 105 7.60 1.82 -20.72
CA LEU A 105 7.73 3.22 -20.30
C LEU A 105 7.39 3.40 -18.82
N ARG A 106 6.34 2.70 -18.31
CA ARG A 106 5.99 2.78 -16.89
C ARG A 106 7.07 2.21 -15.99
N HIS A 107 7.69 1.10 -16.35
CA HIS A 107 8.80 0.52 -15.60
C HIS A 107 10.02 1.45 -15.46
N ARG A 108 10.22 2.39 -16.38
CA ARG A 108 11.32 3.38 -16.28
C ARG A 108 11.16 4.31 -15.08
N TRP A 109 9.93 4.57 -14.64
CA TRP A 109 9.69 5.39 -13.45
C TRP A 109 10.15 4.73 -12.16
N PHE A 110 10.24 3.41 -12.11
CA PHE A 110 10.77 2.69 -10.95
C PHE A 110 12.24 3.01 -10.63
N LEU A 111 13.00 3.59 -11.56
CA LEU A 111 14.34 4.10 -11.28
C LEU A 111 14.36 5.19 -10.20
N LEU A 112 13.24 5.86 -9.97
CA LEU A 112 13.13 6.86 -8.91
C LEU A 112 13.24 6.24 -7.51
N LEU A 113 12.86 4.96 -7.34
CA LEU A 113 12.96 4.23 -6.07
C LEU A 113 14.41 4.10 -5.58
N HIS A 114 15.38 4.06 -6.51
CA HIS A 114 16.81 4.02 -6.21
C HIS A 114 17.43 5.42 -6.03
N ARG A 115 16.79 6.46 -6.59
CA ARG A 115 17.32 7.84 -6.52
C ARG A 115 16.99 8.54 -5.21
N GLN A 116 15.91 8.13 -4.55
CA GLN A 116 15.49 8.64 -3.25
C GLN A 116 15.17 7.44 -2.35
N SER A 117 16.14 7.03 -1.52
CA SER A 117 16.05 5.89 -0.60
C SER A 117 15.19 6.25 0.61
N VAL A 118 13.88 6.24 0.44
CA VAL A 118 12.88 6.48 1.47
C VAL A 118 11.97 5.25 1.61
N PRO A 119 11.23 5.07 2.74
CA PRO A 119 10.31 3.96 2.91
C PRO A 119 9.44 3.73 1.67
N THR A 120 9.37 2.48 1.20
CA THR A 120 8.78 2.14 -0.11
C THR A 120 7.75 1.03 0.00
N ILE A 121 6.60 1.22 -0.67
CA ILE A 121 5.59 0.18 -0.89
C ILE A 121 5.72 -0.34 -2.32
N LEU A 122 5.78 -1.66 -2.44
CA LEU A 122 5.76 -2.38 -3.71
C LEU A 122 4.48 -3.22 -3.80
N ASP A 123 3.68 -2.95 -4.80
CA ASP A 123 2.44 -3.69 -5.09
C ASP A 123 2.47 -4.20 -6.54
N ALA A 124 1.73 -5.25 -6.85
CA ALA A 124 1.51 -5.76 -8.20
C ALA A 124 2.80 -5.79 -9.06
N GLY A 125 2.88 -4.95 -10.09
CA GLY A 125 3.99 -4.93 -11.04
C GLY A 125 5.35 -4.53 -10.46
N ALA A 126 5.42 -3.95 -9.28
CA ALA A 126 6.67 -3.60 -8.61
C ALA A 126 7.19 -4.68 -7.63
N LEU A 127 6.43 -5.74 -7.37
CA LEU A 127 6.81 -6.79 -6.42
C LEU A 127 8.16 -7.45 -6.72
N HIS A 128 8.61 -7.46 -7.96
CA HIS A 128 9.90 -8.03 -8.36
C HIS A 128 11.12 -7.28 -7.76
N PHE A 129 10.93 -6.05 -7.25
CA PHE A 129 11.96 -5.32 -6.51
C PHE A 129 12.07 -5.74 -5.04
N ALA A 130 11.20 -6.62 -4.54
CA ALA A 130 11.29 -7.12 -3.17
C ALA A 130 12.67 -7.73 -2.88
N GLY A 131 13.33 -7.23 -1.83
CA GLY A 131 14.68 -7.65 -1.44
C GLY A 131 15.82 -7.08 -2.29
N SER A 132 15.55 -6.11 -3.18
CA SER A 132 16.60 -5.43 -3.98
C SER A 132 16.76 -3.95 -3.63
N LEU A 133 15.92 -3.40 -2.77
CA LEU A 133 15.99 -2.03 -2.26
C LEU A 133 16.62 -2.02 -0.87
N GLU A 134 17.46 -1.02 -0.60
CA GLU A 134 18.15 -0.88 0.69
C GLU A 134 17.27 -0.24 1.79
N GLN A 135 16.31 0.59 1.38
CA GLN A 135 15.41 1.28 2.28
C GLN A 135 14.33 0.35 2.87
N PRO A 136 13.69 0.75 4.01
CA PRO A 136 12.56 0.02 4.55
C PRO A 136 11.47 -0.22 3.50
N THR A 137 11.20 -1.49 3.20
CA THR A 137 10.32 -1.89 2.10
C THR A 137 9.16 -2.72 2.61
N LEU A 138 7.95 -2.37 2.18
CA LEU A 138 6.72 -3.13 2.35
C LEU A 138 6.28 -3.72 1.01
N ILE A 139 5.94 -5.00 0.99
CA ILE A 139 5.26 -5.62 -0.14
C ILE A 139 3.82 -5.99 0.23
N THR A 140 2.90 -5.87 -0.75
CA THR A 140 1.46 -6.11 -0.54
C THR A 140 0.89 -7.19 -1.47
N PRO A 141 1.47 -8.40 -1.52
CA PRO A 141 0.99 -9.45 -2.40
C PRO A 141 -0.33 -10.08 -1.93
N HIS A 142 -1.14 -10.58 -2.86
CA HIS A 142 -2.09 -11.65 -2.60
C HIS A 142 -1.39 -13.02 -2.77
N SER A 143 -2.06 -14.13 -2.40
CA SER A 143 -1.46 -15.49 -2.43
C SER A 143 -0.82 -15.86 -3.77
N GLY A 144 -1.49 -15.58 -4.89
CA GLY A 144 -0.97 -15.87 -6.21
C GLY A 144 0.23 -15.00 -6.62
N GLU A 145 0.30 -13.74 -6.15
CA GLU A 145 1.47 -12.87 -6.35
C GLU A 145 2.65 -13.36 -5.50
N LEU A 146 2.38 -13.73 -4.25
CA LEU A 146 3.42 -14.25 -3.36
C LEU A 146 3.98 -15.59 -3.87
N SER A 147 3.12 -16.50 -4.34
CA SER A 147 3.52 -17.76 -4.97
C SER A 147 4.51 -17.53 -6.12
N ARG A 148 4.19 -16.60 -7.03
CA ARG A 148 5.09 -16.26 -8.15
C ARG A 148 6.40 -15.64 -7.69
N LEU A 149 6.35 -14.75 -6.71
CA LEU A 149 7.55 -14.09 -6.16
C LEU A 149 8.49 -15.10 -5.48
N LEU A 150 7.95 -16.01 -4.68
CA LEU A 150 8.71 -17.07 -4.01
C LEU A 150 9.31 -18.05 -5.01
N SER A 151 8.56 -18.42 -6.06
CA SER A 151 9.05 -19.29 -7.14
C SER A 151 10.27 -18.69 -7.85
N GLN A 152 10.31 -17.38 -8.08
CA GLN A 152 11.48 -16.68 -8.64
C GLN A 152 12.72 -16.74 -7.72
N ARG A 153 12.53 -17.05 -6.46
CA ARG A 153 13.59 -17.21 -5.43
C ARG A 153 13.89 -18.69 -5.11
N GLY A 154 13.37 -19.61 -5.93
CA GLY A 154 13.59 -21.05 -5.76
C GLY A 154 12.73 -21.72 -4.69
N VAL A 155 11.73 -21.02 -4.13
CA VAL A 155 10.80 -21.59 -3.14
C VAL A 155 9.46 -21.88 -3.82
N ILE A 156 9.07 -23.16 -3.86
CA ILE A 156 7.83 -23.62 -4.49
C ILE A 156 6.72 -23.64 -3.43
N ALA A 157 5.69 -22.81 -3.63
CA ALA A 157 4.47 -22.80 -2.83
C ALA A 157 3.30 -22.44 -3.74
N SER A 158 2.23 -23.23 -3.74
CA SER A 158 1.01 -22.89 -4.49
C SER A 158 0.23 -21.76 -3.80
N ALA A 159 -0.63 -21.09 -4.53
CA ALA A 159 -1.48 -20.05 -3.96
C ALA A 159 -2.41 -20.61 -2.86
N GLU A 160 -2.95 -21.82 -3.07
CA GLU A 160 -3.83 -22.52 -2.13
C GLU A 160 -3.08 -22.88 -0.82
N LEU A 161 -1.80 -23.31 -0.94
CA LEU A 161 -0.96 -23.59 0.23
C LEU A 161 -0.68 -22.32 1.04
N ILE A 162 -0.46 -21.20 0.37
CA ILE A 162 -0.26 -19.90 1.01
C ILE A 162 -1.56 -19.44 1.70
N GLU A 163 -2.71 -19.60 1.05
CA GLU A 163 -4.02 -19.24 1.62
C GLU A 163 -4.40 -20.08 2.84
N SER A 164 -4.05 -21.36 2.85
CA SER A 164 -4.30 -22.23 4.00
C SER A 164 -3.37 -21.96 5.20
N ASN A 165 -2.19 -21.37 4.97
CA ASN A 165 -1.19 -21.08 6.00
C ASN A 165 -0.61 -19.66 5.89
N PRO A 166 -1.43 -18.59 5.91
CA PRO A 166 -0.99 -17.24 5.59
C PRO A 166 0.08 -16.69 6.55
N ARG A 167 0.03 -17.09 7.81
CA ARG A 167 1.02 -16.68 8.85
C ARG A 167 2.41 -17.17 8.52
N GLU A 168 2.54 -18.47 8.27
CA GLU A 168 3.81 -19.12 7.96
C GLU A 168 4.43 -18.52 6.70
N TRP A 169 3.62 -18.38 5.65
CA TRP A 169 4.13 -17.90 4.37
C TRP A 169 4.44 -16.41 4.35
N ALA A 170 3.69 -15.57 5.07
CA ALA A 170 4.02 -14.16 5.23
C ALA A 170 5.35 -13.98 5.98
N GLN A 171 5.56 -14.75 7.05
CA GLN A 171 6.79 -14.73 7.82
C GLN A 171 7.98 -15.24 7.00
N LYS A 172 7.85 -16.40 6.37
CA LYS A 172 8.90 -17.00 5.53
C LYS A 172 9.30 -16.07 4.38
N ALA A 173 8.33 -15.37 3.78
CA ALA A 173 8.61 -14.39 2.75
C ALA A 173 9.32 -13.15 3.31
N SER A 174 8.93 -12.67 4.51
CA SER A 174 9.60 -11.56 5.19
C SER A 174 11.06 -11.86 5.49
N GLU A 175 11.36 -13.03 6.04
CA GLU A 175 12.71 -13.49 6.33
C GLU A 175 13.55 -13.66 5.06
N LEU A 176 13.01 -14.34 4.03
CA LEU A 176 13.71 -14.62 2.78
C LEU A 176 14.07 -13.35 2.00
N LEU A 177 13.16 -12.35 2.01
CA LEU A 177 13.30 -11.15 1.21
C LEU A 177 13.81 -9.94 2.02
N ALA A 178 13.96 -10.09 3.35
CA ALA A 178 14.32 -9.03 4.29
C ALA A 178 13.41 -7.78 4.19
N VAL A 179 12.09 -7.99 3.96
CA VAL A 179 11.09 -6.93 3.80
C VAL A 179 9.90 -7.14 4.73
N THR A 180 9.13 -6.07 4.98
CA THR A 180 7.81 -6.21 5.59
C THR A 180 6.83 -6.77 4.55
N VAL A 181 6.03 -7.76 4.93
CA VAL A 181 5.03 -8.41 4.07
C VAL A 181 3.64 -8.15 4.62
N LEU A 182 2.76 -7.55 3.85
CA LEU A 182 1.32 -7.55 4.08
C LEU A 182 0.70 -8.53 3.08
N LEU A 183 0.38 -9.73 3.54
CA LEU A 183 -0.27 -10.76 2.73
C LEU A 183 -1.78 -10.52 2.72
N LYS A 184 -2.31 -10.13 1.56
CA LYS A 184 -3.74 -9.90 1.32
C LYS A 184 -4.48 -11.24 1.24
N GLY A 185 -5.64 -11.33 1.90
CA GLY A 185 -6.51 -12.51 1.86
C GLY A 185 -7.73 -12.32 2.75
N SER A 186 -8.54 -13.37 2.90
CA SER A 186 -9.66 -13.39 3.86
C SER A 186 -9.16 -13.12 5.29
N GLN A 187 -8.00 -13.66 5.62
CA GLN A 187 -7.21 -13.34 6.80
C GLN A 187 -5.98 -12.56 6.35
N THR A 188 -6.01 -11.24 6.46
CA THR A 188 -4.85 -10.40 6.18
C THR A 188 -3.84 -10.50 7.32
N VAL A 189 -2.58 -10.73 6.97
CA VAL A 189 -1.47 -10.89 7.92
C VAL A 189 -0.34 -9.93 7.54
N VAL A 190 0.28 -9.31 8.54
CA VAL A 190 1.51 -8.52 8.35
C VAL A 190 2.65 -9.19 9.11
N ALA A 191 3.76 -9.43 8.42
CA ALA A 191 4.96 -10.03 8.98
C ALA A 191 6.19 -9.15 8.75
N ARG A 192 7.03 -9.03 9.78
CA ARG A 192 8.38 -8.47 9.71
C ARG A 192 9.26 -9.19 10.74
N ASP A 193 10.27 -9.89 10.26
CA ASP A 193 11.12 -10.71 11.10
C ASP A 193 10.30 -11.60 12.06
N GLU A 194 10.48 -11.43 13.38
CA GLU A 194 9.67 -12.14 14.38
C GLU A 194 8.31 -11.48 14.68
N TYR A 195 7.97 -10.36 14.02
CA TYR A 195 6.76 -9.60 14.28
C TYR A 195 5.63 -10.11 13.39
N LEU A 196 4.57 -10.66 14.01
CA LEU A 196 3.40 -11.17 13.29
C LEU A 196 2.12 -10.49 13.80
N ILE A 197 1.42 -9.81 12.89
CA ILE A 197 0.18 -9.09 13.17
C ILE A 197 -0.94 -9.68 12.33
N GLU A 198 -2.07 -9.95 12.95
CA GLU A 198 -3.30 -10.34 12.25
C GLU A 198 -4.34 -9.23 12.28
N LEU A 199 -5.00 -9.06 11.16
CA LEU A 199 -6.13 -8.16 11.04
C LEU A 199 -7.44 -8.90 11.35
N PRO A 200 -8.44 -8.21 11.92
CA PRO A 200 -9.80 -8.73 11.95
C PRO A 200 -10.29 -9.11 10.54
N ILE A 201 -11.11 -10.16 10.47
CA ILE A 201 -11.71 -10.57 9.19
C ILE A 201 -12.54 -9.41 8.63
N ALA A 202 -12.29 -9.08 7.37
CA ALA A 202 -12.97 -8.02 6.66
C ALA A 202 -14.30 -8.49 6.06
N THR A 203 -15.13 -7.55 5.62
CA THR A 203 -16.34 -7.90 4.85
C THR A 203 -15.98 -8.57 3.51
N PRO A 204 -16.68 -9.65 3.12
CA PRO A 204 -16.46 -10.27 1.81
C PRO A 204 -16.70 -9.33 0.62
N TRP A 205 -17.44 -8.25 0.80
CA TRP A 205 -17.67 -7.22 -0.22
C TRP A 205 -16.39 -6.50 -0.68
N LEU A 206 -15.28 -6.64 0.05
CA LEU A 206 -13.95 -6.20 -0.40
C LEU A 206 -13.40 -7.01 -1.59
N ALA A 207 -14.01 -8.14 -1.94
CA ALA A 207 -13.69 -8.89 -3.16
C ALA A 207 -14.23 -8.15 -4.41
N THR A 208 -13.82 -6.89 -4.59
CA THR A 208 -14.19 -6.03 -5.72
C THR A 208 -12.95 -5.43 -6.37
N ALA A 209 -13.03 -5.15 -7.67
CA ALA A 209 -11.92 -4.57 -8.42
C ALA A 209 -11.54 -3.18 -7.85
N GLY A 210 -10.24 -2.95 -7.69
CA GLY A 210 -9.69 -1.68 -7.19
C GLY A 210 -9.59 -1.57 -5.68
N SER A 211 -10.11 -2.51 -4.88
CA SER A 211 -9.98 -2.48 -3.41
C SER A 211 -8.51 -2.55 -2.97
N GLY A 212 -7.67 -3.30 -3.69
CA GLY A 212 -6.22 -3.36 -3.46
C GLY A 212 -5.51 -2.02 -3.75
N ASP A 213 -5.95 -1.30 -4.81
CA ASP A 213 -5.41 0.03 -5.13
C ASP A 213 -5.74 1.04 -4.02
N VAL A 214 -6.95 0.94 -3.44
CA VAL A 214 -7.37 1.75 -2.29
C VAL A 214 -6.52 1.43 -1.06
N LEU A 215 -6.33 0.15 -0.75
CA LEU A 215 -5.47 -0.29 0.35
C LEU A 215 -4.05 0.28 0.22
N SER A 216 -3.45 0.17 -0.97
CA SER A 216 -2.11 0.69 -1.25
C SER A 216 -2.04 2.20 -1.06
N GLY A 217 -3.07 2.95 -1.47
CA GLY A 217 -3.17 4.39 -1.27
C GLY A 217 -3.25 4.80 0.21
N ILE A 218 -4.07 4.08 1.00
CA ILE A 218 -4.17 4.28 2.46
C ILE A 218 -2.82 4.06 3.14
N ILE A 219 -2.19 2.91 2.87
CA ILE A 219 -0.90 2.56 3.48
C ILE A 219 0.17 3.57 3.06
N GLY A 220 0.18 3.99 1.78
CA GLY A 220 1.11 4.98 1.27
C GLY A 220 1.06 6.31 2.01
N ALA A 221 -0.15 6.82 2.25
CA ALA A 221 -0.33 8.05 3.03
C ALA A 221 0.20 7.90 4.46
N LEU A 222 -0.12 6.78 5.13
CA LEU A 222 0.36 6.52 6.48
C LEU A 222 1.88 6.37 6.57
N ILE A 223 2.52 5.71 5.60
CA ILE A 223 3.99 5.59 5.56
C ILE A 223 4.63 6.95 5.35
N ALA A 224 4.08 7.78 4.46
CA ALA A 224 4.59 9.12 4.20
C ALA A 224 4.51 10.02 5.45
N THR A 225 3.46 9.89 6.27
CA THR A 225 3.29 10.65 7.51
C THR A 225 4.10 10.10 8.69
N ASN A 226 4.50 8.83 8.67
CA ASN A 226 5.27 8.15 9.71
C ASN A 226 6.73 7.88 9.28
N TYR A 227 7.25 8.57 8.26
CA TYR A 227 8.52 8.20 7.65
C TYR A 227 9.71 8.29 8.61
N ILE A 228 9.71 9.25 9.53
CA ILE A 228 10.80 9.43 10.53
C ILE A 228 10.83 8.23 11.48
N GLU A 229 9.67 7.87 12.03
CA GLU A 229 9.52 6.73 12.94
C GLU A 229 9.90 5.40 12.27
N ILE A 230 9.58 5.24 10.99
CA ILE A 230 9.94 4.05 10.20
C ILE A 230 11.46 3.96 9.97
N LEU A 231 12.11 5.08 9.72
CA LEU A 231 13.57 5.11 9.56
C LEU A 231 14.31 4.80 10.88
N ASN A 232 13.72 5.18 12.02
CA ASN A 232 14.27 4.91 13.34
C ASN A 232 13.98 3.49 13.85
N ASP A 233 12.82 2.92 13.47
CA ASP A 233 12.38 1.57 13.85
C ASP A 233 11.65 0.90 12.67
N THR A 234 12.34 -0.03 12.02
CA THR A 234 11.79 -0.74 10.86
C THR A 234 10.53 -1.58 11.20
N ASN A 235 10.35 -1.99 12.47
CA ASN A 235 9.13 -2.65 12.92
C ASN A 235 7.92 -1.71 12.93
N HIS A 236 8.16 -0.39 12.95
CA HIS A 236 7.08 0.60 12.83
C HIS A 236 6.39 0.49 11.46
N LEU A 237 7.11 0.10 10.40
CA LEU A 237 6.53 -0.14 9.07
C LEU A 237 5.46 -1.23 9.10
N ALA A 238 5.67 -2.32 9.86
CA ALA A 238 4.66 -3.37 10.02
C ALA A 238 3.42 -2.87 10.76
N ARG A 239 3.58 -2.03 11.78
CA ARG A 239 2.47 -1.41 12.53
C ARG A 239 1.67 -0.45 11.65
N VAL A 240 2.35 0.34 10.84
CA VAL A 240 1.72 1.26 9.87
C VAL A 240 0.97 0.49 8.78
N ALA A 241 1.56 -0.58 8.23
CA ALA A 241 0.90 -1.44 7.26
C ALA A 241 -0.38 -2.09 7.84
N ALA A 242 -0.31 -2.63 9.06
CA ALA A 242 -1.47 -3.18 9.76
C ALA A 242 -2.55 -2.12 10.02
N THR A 243 -2.15 -0.89 10.37
CA THR A 243 -3.08 0.24 10.54
C THR A 243 -3.80 0.58 9.24
N GLY A 244 -3.07 0.62 8.11
CA GLY A 244 -3.68 0.86 6.81
C GLY A 244 -4.71 -0.20 6.44
N ALA A 245 -4.40 -1.48 6.66
CA ALA A 245 -5.34 -2.57 6.44
C ALA A 245 -6.54 -2.51 7.41
N PHE A 246 -6.32 -2.08 8.66
CA PHE A 246 -7.41 -1.88 9.62
C PHE A 246 -8.35 -0.75 9.19
N ILE A 247 -7.82 0.40 8.77
CA ILE A 247 -8.62 1.52 8.23
C ILE A 247 -9.42 1.07 7.01
N HIS A 248 -8.78 0.34 6.08
CA HIS A 248 -9.42 -0.21 4.89
C HIS A 248 -10.61 -1.10 5.24
N ASN A 249 -10.45 -2.01 6.23
CA ASN A 249 -11.53 -2.87 6.72
C ASN A 249 -12.67 -2.06 7.36
N GLN A 250 -12.35 -1.04 8.18
CA GLN A 250 -13.36 -0.20 8.83
C GLN A 250 -14.13 0.67 7.82
N ALA A 251 -13.42 1.21 6.82
CA ALA A 251 -14.04 1.95 5.73
C ALA A 251 -14.96 1.06 4.89
N ALA A 252 -14.55 -0.18 4.61
CA ALA A 252 -15.37 -1.15 3.89
C ALA A 252 -16.64 -1.53 4.66
N LEU A 253 -16.55 -1.74 5.95
CA LEU A 253 -17.72 -2.01 6.80
C LEU A 253 -18.68 -0.83 6.81
N ALA A 254 -18.16 0.41 6.89
CA ALA A 254 -18.97 1.62 6.86
C ALA A 254 -19.64 1.84 5.50
N ALA A 255 -18.90 1.63 4.40
CA ALA A 255 -19.42 1.78 3.04
C ALA A 255 -20.46 0.71 2.69
N SER A 256 -20.24 -0.53 3.16
CA SER A 256 -21.10 -1.67 2.85
C SER A 256 -22.46 -1.57 3.55
N ALA A 257 -22.47 -1.22 4.82
CA ALA A 257 -23.69 -1.31 5.66
C ALA A 257 -24.48 -2.62 5.42
N GLY A 258 -23.77 -3.72 5.07
CA GLY A 258 -24.34 -5.04 4.77
C GLY A 258 -24.56 -5.32 3.27
N GLY A 259 -24.42 -4.33 2.40
CA GLY A 259 -24.59 -4.44 0.94
C GLY A 259 -23.29 -4.37 0.13
N PRO A 260 -23.38 -4.38 -1.23
CA PRO A 260 -22.22 -4.31 -2.11
C PRO A 260 -21.52 -2.94 -2.04
N ILE A 261 -20.20 -2.96 -2.27
CA ILE A 261 -19.37 -1.76 -2.34
C ILE A 261 -18.62 -1.68 -3.66
N SER A 262 -18.24 -0.46 -4.02
CA SER A 262 -17.24 -0.19 -5.04
C SER A 262 -15.97 0.36 -4.39
N ALA A 263 -14.84 0.34 -5.12
CA ALA A 263 -13.62 0.99 -4.67
C ALA A 263 -13.84 2.51 -4.40
N SER A 264 -14.71 3.16 -5.16
CA SER A 264 -15.03 4.59 -4.97
C SER A 264 -15.80 4.81 -3.66
N SER A 265 -16.85 4.03 -3.38
CA SER A 265 -17.60 4.18 -2.11
C SER A 265 -16.74 3.83 -0.88
N LEU A 266 -15.79 2.92 -1.05
CA LEU A 266 -14.79 2.60 -0.02
C LEU A 266 -13.90 3.82 0.27
N ILE A 267 -13.42 4.53 -0.75
CA ILE A 267 -12.61 5.75 -0.58
C ILE A 267 -13.39 6.82 0.17
N ASP A 268 -14.65 7.03 -0.17
CA ASP A 268 -15.49 8.06 0.42
C ASP A 268 -15.73 7.81 1.93
N ALA A 269 -15.62 6.55 2.38
CA ALA A 269 -15.76 6.16 3.79
C ALA A 269 -14.45 6.28 4.61
N ILE A 270 -13.29 6.47 3.99
CA ILE A 270 -11.98 6.51 4.69
C ILE A 270 -11.92 7.61 5.77
N PRO A 271 -12.29 8.89 5.51
CA PRO A 271 -12.16 9.94 6.52
C PRO A 271 -13.01 9.65 7.77
N LEU A 272 -14.22 9.12 7.57
CA LEU A 272 -15.10 8.76 8.68
C LEU A 272 -14.57 7.57 9.49
N ALA A 273 -13.98 6.57 8.81
CA ALA A 273 -13.35 5.43 9.47
C ALA A 273 -12.17 5.88 10.34
N ILE A 274 -11.31 6.77 9.83
CA ILE A 274 -10.20 7.37 10.60
C ILE A 274 -10.73 8.15 11.80
N ALA A 275 -11.72 9.01 11.62
CA ALA A 275 -12.30 9.79 12.70
C ALA A 275 -12.90 8.91 13.82
N LYS A 276 -13.46 7.73 13.48
CA LYS A 276 -13.96 6.77 14.47
C LYS A 276 -12.85 6.04 15.23
N ILE A 277 -11.73 5.78 14.58
CA ILE A 277 -10.57 5.12 15.22
C ILE A 277 -9.90 6.06 16.23
N LEU A 278 -9.92 7.36 15.99
CA LEU A 278 -9.30 8.38 16.85
C LEU A 278 -10.16 8.79 18.06
N LYS A 279 -11.43 8.38 18.11
CA LYS A 279 -12.34 8.54 19.28
C LYS A 279 -12.17 7.43 20.29
#